data_b4b1d04baa60f6de425d414e7e823392
#
_entry.id   b4b1d04baa60f6de425d414e7e823392
#
_cell.length_a   1.000
_cell.length_b   1.000
_cell.length_c   1.000
_cell.angle_alpha   90.00
_cell.angle_beta   90.00
_cell.angle_gamma   90.00
#
_symmetry.space_group_name_H-M   'P 1'
#
loop_
_entity.id
_entity.type
_entity.pdbx_description
1 polymer ?
#
loop_
_entity_poly.entity_id
_entity_poly.type
_entity_poly.pdbx_seq_one_letter_code
_entity_poly.pdbx_strand_id
1 'polypeptide(L)'
;MNWDVCKQIVEYARSVEKQHNKNFRFTLTTNGMLIDDEVIDFCNREMSNVVLSLDGRKEVHDRTRKDYAGNGSYDKIVPKFKKLVEARGNKGYYMRGTFTHLNTDFTKDIFTMADLGFTELSMEPVVSKPGDPLALTEEDLPVIMEQYEILAKEMLRREEEGHPITFYHYMIDLTEGPCIYKRISGCGSGTEYMAVTPWGDLYPCHQFVGEDDYCLGNIWDGVKNTEKQEEFRSCNAYARPDCNDCWAKLYCSGGCAANAFHATGSVTGIYEYGCELFRKRMECAIMIQVAHNAHPELYKKADETENDSKVNCDTESDCDTCSDSEELRRC
;
A
#
# COMPACT_ATOMS: atom_id res chain seq x y z
N MET A 1 -16.42 13.45 -4.45
CA MET A 1 -16.31 12.46 -3.35
C MET A 1 -17.68 12.36 -2.70
N ASN A 2 -18.14 11.15 -2.42
CA ASN A 2 -19.44 10.94 -1.78
C ASN A 2 -19.27 10.91 -0.24
N TRP A 3 -18.99 12.09 0.34
CA TRP A 3 -18.61 12.21 1.75
C TRP A 3 -19.72 11.72 2.72
N ASP A 4 -20.97 12.01 2.38
CA ASP A 4 -22.10 11.56 3.22
C ASP A 4 -22.23 10.04 3.25
N VAL A 5 -21.94 9.36 2.14
CA VAL A 5 -21.92 7.90 2.12
C VAL A 5 -20.77 7.34 2.96
N CYS A 6 -19.59 7.97 2.92
CA CYS A 6 -18.49 7.57 3.79
C CYS A 6 -18.86 7.67 5.28
N LYS A 7 -19.52 8.77 5.70
CA LYS A 7 -20.01 8.93 7.08
C LYS A 7 -21.02 7.84 7.43
N GLN A 8 -22.01 7.59 6.58
CA GLN A 8 -23.04 6.57 6.81
C GLN A 8 -22.46 5.15 6.92
N ILE A 9 -21.46 4.81 6.10
CA ILE A 9 -20.77 3.51 6.18
C ILE A 9 -20.10 3.34 7.53
N VAL A 10 -19.37 4.35 8.00
CA VAL A 10 -18.68 4.32 9.30
C VAL A 10 -19.68 4.22 10.44
N GLU A 11 -20.73 5.06 10.43
CA GLU A 11 -21.79 5.04 11.45
C GLU A 11 -22.49 3.67 11.51
N TYR A 12 -22.84 3.10 10.36
CA TYR A 12 -23.43 1.77 10.30
C TYR A 12 -22.48 0.71 10.88
N ALA A 13 -21.25 0.68 10.45
CA ALA A 13 -20.26 -0.28 10.93
C ALA A 13 -20.09 -0.20 12.46
N ARG A 14 -19.94 1.02 13.01
CA ARG A 14 -19.87 1.25 14.46
C ARG A 14 -21.12 0.76 15.20
N SER A 15 -22.29 0.91 14.60
CA SER A 15 -23.56 0.48 15.21
C SER A 15 -23.66 -1.03 15.40
N VAL A 16 -22.98 -1.81 14.53
CA VAL A 16 -23.07 -3.28 14.55
C VAL A 16 -21.86 -3.97 15.19
N GLU A 17 -20.77 -3.26 15.46
CA GLU A 17 -19.51 -3.81 15.99
C GLU A 17 -19.73 -4.71 17.22
N LYS A 18 -20.43 -4.18 18.23
CA LYS A 18 -20.66 -4.91 19.49
C LYS A 18 -21.50 -6.18 19.29
N GLN A 19 -22.55 -6.08 18.44
CA GLN A 19 -23.43 -7.20 18.17
C GLN A 19 -22.70 -8.37 17.53
N HIS A 20 -21.73 -8.05 16.65
CA HIS A 20 -21.00 -9.06 15.88
C HIS A 20 -19.60 -9.36 16.45
N ASN A 21 -19.24 -8.79 17.60
CA ASN A 21 -17.91 -8.91 18.21
C ASN A 21 -16.80 -8.62 17.18
N LYS A 22 -16.94 -7.51 16.44
CA LYS A 22 -15.99 -7.04 15.43
C LYS A 22 -15.45 -5.68 15.80
N ASN A 23 -14.25 -5.39 15.32
CA ASN A 23 -13.63 -4.08 15.42
C ASN A 23 -13.25 -3.62 14.00
N PHE A 24 -13.98 -2.64 13.46
CA PHE A 24 -13.69 -2.11 12.13
C PHE A 24 -12.60 -1.04 12.20
N ARG A 25 -11.57 -1.20 11.36
CA ARG A 25 -10.51 -0.21 11.16
C ARG A 25 -10.72 0.46 9.82
N PHE A 26 -10.85 1.79 9.83
CA PHE A 26 -11.09 2.55 8.61
C PHE A 26 -9.83 3.25 8.14
N THR A 27 -9.62 3.22 6.82
CA THR A 27 -8.61 4.01 6.13
C THR A 27 -9.28 4.86 5.07
N LEU A 28 -8.96 6.15 5.04
CA LEU A 28 -9.42 7.07 3.99
C LEU A 28 -8.26 7.38 3.05
N THR A 29 -8.45 7.17 1.75
CA THR A 29 -7.54 7.68 0.72
C THR A 29 -8.15 8.89 0.06
N THR A 30 -7.41 10.00 -0.01
CA THR A 30 -7.94 11.26 -0.55
C THR A 30 -6.93 12.02 -1.40
N ASN A 31 -7.42 12.73 -2.43
CA ASN A 31 -6.65 13.68 -3.22
C ASN A 31 -6.56 15.08 -2.55
N GLY A 32 -7.15 15.26 -1.38
CA GLY A 32 -7.04 16.49 -0.59
C GLY A 32 -7.95 17.65 -1.00
N MET A 33 -8.58 17.59 -2.16
CA MET A 33 -9.34 18.75 -2.71
C MET A 33 -10.47 19.21 -1.80
N LEU A 34 -11.15 18.27 -1.14
CA LEU A 34 -12.33 18.51 -0.30
C LEU A 34 -12.03 18.44 1.21
N ILE A 35 -10.77 18.42 1.60
CA ILE A 35 -10.41 18.48 3.03
C ILE A 35 -10.75 19.88 3.54
N ASP A 36 -11.51 19.91 4.63
CA ASP A 36 -11.87 21.05 5.47
C ASP A 36 -11.81 20.62 6.95
N ASP A 37 -12.25 21.47 7.84
CA ASP A 37 -12.21 21.22 9.30
C ASP A 37 -13.13 20.07 9.71
N GLU A 38 -14.30 19.92 9.09
CA GLU A 38 -15.23 18.81 9.34
C GLU A 38 -14.58 17.48 8.96
N VAL A 39 -13.93 17.41 7.78
CA VAL A 39 -13.23 16.21 7.31
C VAL A 39 -12.05 15.87 8.24
N ILE A 40 -11.29 16.86 8.68
CA ILE A 40 -10.16 16.66 9.61
C ILE A 40 -10.67 16.08 10.94
N ASP A 41 -11.69 16.67 11.54
CA ASP A 41 -12.26 16.20 12.80
C ASP A 41 -12.80 14.78 12.69
N PHE A 42 -13.52 14.48 11.62
CA PHE A 42 -14.04 13.14 11.37
C PHE A 42 -12.90 12.12 11.18
N CYS A 43 -11.90 12.44 10.38
CA CYS A 43 -10.75 11.56 10.17
C CYS A 43 -9.99 11.30 11.49
N ASN A 44 -9.85 12.33 12.33
CA ASN A 44 -9.16 12.17 13.61
C ASN A 44 -9.95 11.36 14.63
N ARG A 45 -11.28 11.32 14.53
CA ARG A 45 -12.14 10.51 15.37
C ARG A 45 -12.26 9.06 14.91
N GLU A 46 -12.45 8.84 13.59
CA GLU A 46 -12.91 7.55 13.06
C GLU A 46 -11.84 6.78 12.29
N MET A 47 -10.87 7.47 11.65
CA MET A 47 -9.93 6.82 10.75
C MET A 47 -8.67 6.37 11.50
N SER A 48 -8.38 5.07 11.45
CA SER A 48 -7.12 4.52 11.94
C SER A 48 -5.94 5.05 11.13
N ASN A 49 -6.14 5.22 9.83
CA ASN A 49 -5.12 5.74 8.91
C ASN A 49 -5.73 6.66 7.85
N VAL A 50 -4.94 7.63 7.36
CA VAL A 50 -5.32 8.50 6.24
C VAL A 50 -4.19 8.51 5.21
N VAL A 51 -4.54 8.17 3.96
CA VAL A 51 -3.60 8.17 2.84
C VAL A 51 -3.82 9.42 2.00
N LEU A 52 -2.78 10.25 1.90
CA LEU A 52 -2.78 11.55 1.26
C LEU A 52 -2.06 11.48 -0.08
N SER A 53 -2.78 11.66 -1.18
CA SER A 53 -2.23 11.51 -2.53
C SER A 53 -1.40 12.72 -2.95
N LEU A 54 -0.07 12.59 -2.94
CA LEU A 54 0.89 13.61 -3.37
C LEU A 54 2.06 12.93 -4.09
N ASP A 55 2.37 13.38 -5.31
CA ASP A 55 3.42 12.76 -6.13
C ASP A 55 4.80 13.45 -5.97
N GLY A 56 4.97 14.28 -4.94
CA GLY A 56 6.24 14.94 -4.62
C GLY A 56 6.33 16.35 -5.15
N ARG A 57 7.30 16.64 -6.05
CA ARG A 57 7.52 17.97 -6.62
C ARG A 57 6.27 18.52 -7.32
N LYS A 58 6.07 19.83 -7.24
CA LYS A 58 4.88 20.49 -7.80
C LYS A 58 4.69 20.19 -9.29
N GLU A 59 5.75 20.30 -10.09
CA GLU A 59 5.69 20.06 -11.53
C GLU A 59 5.38 18.61 -11.89
N VAL A 60 5.80 17.67 -11.06
CA VAL A 60 5.46 16.23 -11.20
C VAL A 60 4.00 16.01 -10.86
N HIS A 61 3.58 16.49 -9.70
CA HIS A 61 2.20 16.36 -9.23
C HIS A 61 1.19 17.01 -10.18
N ASP A 62 1.42 18.26 -10.56
CA ASP A 62 0.49 19.05 -11.38
C ASP A 62 0.42 18.58 -12.85
N ARG A 63 1.34 17.71 -13.29
CA ARG A 63 1.29 17.10 -14.62
C ARG A 63 0.10 16.15 -14.77
N THR A 64 -0.14 15.34 -13.75
CA THR A 64 -1.15 14.26 -13.78
C THR A 64 -2.36 14.56 -12.90
N ARG A 65 -2.19 15.28 -11.78
CA ARG A 65 -3.27 15.56 -10.81
C ARG A 65 -3.79 16.98 -10.96
N LYS A 66 -4.73 17.11 -11.86
CA LYS A 66 -5.40 18.39 -12.17
C LYS A 66 -6.77 18.50 -11.51
N ASP A 67 -7.20 19.73 -11.27
CA ASP A 67 -8.58 20.03 -10.87
C ASP A 67 -9.54 19.97 -12.06
N TYR A 68 -10.84 20.16 -11.81
CA TYR A 68 -11.87 20.17 -12.86
C TYR A 68 -11.68 21.27 -13.92
N ALA A 69 -10.94 22.33 -13.60
CA ALA A 69 -10.62 23.41 -14.54
C ALA A 69 -9.33 23.14 -15.33
N GLY A 70 -8.68 21.98 -15.10
CA GLY A 70 -7.43 21.61 -15.76
C GLY A 70 -6.17 22.22 -15.15
N ASN A 71 -6.28 22.94 -14.02
CA ASN A 71 -5.13 23.50 -13.31
C ASN A 71 -4.52 22.47 -12.36
N GLY A 72 -3.23 22.62 -12.05
CA GLY A 72 -2.58 21.80 -11.04
C GLY A 72 -3.25 21.92 -9.66
N SER A 73 -3.22 20.83 -8.90
CA SER A 73 -3.87 20.78 -7.58
C SER A 73 -2.91 20.98 -6.40
N TYR A 74 -1.59 20.97 -6.63
CA TYR A 74 -0.56 21.01 -5.60
C TYR A 74 -0.75 22.15 -4.58
N ASP A 75 -0.81 23.38 -5.04
CA ASP A 75 -0.93 24.55 -4.15
C ASP A 75 -2.22 24.58 -3.34
N LYS A 76 -3.27 23.87 -3.82
CA LYS A 76 -4.55 23.75 -3.13
C LYS A 76 -4.55 22.71 -2.02
N ILE A 77 -3.80 21.60 -2.23
CA ILE A 77 -3.86 20.45 -1.33
C ILE A 77 -2.77 20.42 -0.27
N VAL A 78 -1.54 20.88 -0.59
CA VAL A 78 -0.41 20.82 0.35
C VAL A 78 -0.71 21.54 1.68
N PRO A 79 -1.29 22.76 1.70
CA PRO A 79 -1.65 23.41 2.96
C PRO A 79 -2.68 22.62 3.78
N LYS A 80 -3.63 21.96 3.09
CA LYS A 80 -4.66 21.13 3.74
C LYS A 80 -4.07 19.84 4.31
N PHE A 81 -3.12 19.23 3.61
CA PHE A 81 -2.40 18.05 4.10
C PHE A 81 -1.57 18.39 5.34
N LYS A 82 -0.85 19.52 5.34
CA LYS A 82 -0.12 19.97 6.54
C LYS A 82 -1.05 20.15 7.74
N LYS A 83 -2.17 20.84 7.55
CA LYS A 83 -3.17 21.06 8.61
C LYS A 83 -3.74 19.73 9.14
N LEU A 84 -4.06 18.78 8.24
CA LEU A 84 -4.57 17.48 8.63
C LEU A 84 -3.51 16.68 9.42
N VAL A 85 -2.28 16.60 8.93
CA VAL A 85 -1.19 15.86 9.59
C VAL A 85 -0.88 16.45 10.96
N GLU A 86 -0.78 17.78 11.07
CA GLU A 86 -0.60 18.47 12.35
C GLU A 86 -1.73 18.13 13.34
N ALA A 87 -2.98 18.18 12.89
CA ALA A 87 -4.14 17.88 13.73
C ALA A 87 -4.25 16.38 14.09
N ARG A 88 -3.61 15.48 13.35
CA ARG A 88 -3.58 14.04 13.68
C ARG A 88 -2.63 13.71 14.82
N GLY A 89 -1.59 14.52 15.04
CA GLY A 89 -0.55 14.22 16.02
C GLY A 89 0.10 12.86 15.74
N ASN A 90 0.01 11.92 16.68
CA ASN A 90 0.61 10.59 16.57
C ASN A 90 -0.24 9.56 15.80
N LYS A 91 -1.39 9.96 15.24
CA LYS A 91 -2.25 9.03 14.49
C LYS A 91 -1.69 8.76 13.09
N GLY A 92 -1.85 7.52 12.63
CA GLY A 92 -1.29 7.07 11.35
C GLY A 92 -1.75 7.88 10.14
N TYR A 93 -0.82 8.19 9.26
CA TYR A 93 -1.04 8.72 7.92
C TYR A 93 0.06 8.25 6.97
N TYR A 94 -0.17 8.35 5.67
CA TYR A 94 0.86 8.20 4.64
C TYR A 94 0.67 9.24 3.55
N MET A 95 1.79 9.86 3.15
CA MET A 95 1.87 10.50 1.84
C MET A 95 2.07 9.40 0.80
N ARG A 96 1.19 9.31 -0.18
CA ARG A 96 1.30 8.31 -1.23
C ARG A 96 1.42 8.95 -2.60
N GLY A 97 2.58 8.80 -3.21
CA GLY A 97 2.87 9.22 -4.56
C GLY A 97 2.96 8.05 -5.54
N THR A 98 3.06 8.40 -6.81
CA THR A 98 3.29 7.47 -7.91
C THR A 98 4.41 8.02 -8.79
N PHE A 99 5.40 7.18 -9.11
CA PHE A 99 6.39 7.50 -10.11
C PHE A 99 6.12 6.78 -11.43
N THR A 100 6.54 7.39 -12.52
CA THR A 100 6.27 6.98 -13.88
C THR A 100 7.54 7.10 -14.72
N HIS A 101 7.50 6.69 -15.98
CA HIS A 101 8.57 6.98 -16.95
C HIS A 101 9.00 8.46 -16.97
N LEU A 102 8.10 9.39 -16.64
CA LEU A 102 8.37 10.83 -16.68
C LEU A 102 9.04 11.40 -15.42
N ASN A 103 9.20 10.60 -14.36
CA ASN A 103 9.86 10.98 -13.10
C ASN A 103 10.58 9.78 -12.45
N THR A 104 11.46 9.16 -13.21
CA THR A 104 12.28 8.04 -12.72
C THR A 104 13.23 8.46 -11.59
N ASP A 105 13.52 9.76 -11.45
CA ASP A 105 14.26 10.38 -10.34
C ASP A 105 13.38 10.60 -9.09
N PHE A 106 12.53 9.65 -8.77
CA PHE A 106 11.46 9.74 -7.77
C PHE A 106 11.94 10.02 -6.34
N THR A 107 13.23 9.82 -6.03
CA THR A 107 13.78 10.19 -4.73
C THR A 107 13.69 11.69 -4.48
N LYS A 108 13.82 12.53 -5.53
CA LYS A 108 13.62 13.97 -5.40
C LYS A 108 12.18 14.31 -4.98
N ASP A 109 11.23 13.51 -5.42
CA ASP A 109 9.82 13.66 -5.04
C ASP A 109 9.60 13.27 -3.57
N ILE A 110 10.22 12.17 -3.12
CA ILE A 110 10.19 11.73 -1.72
C ILE A 110 10.86 12.78 -0.83
N PHE A 111 12.04 13.26 -1.19
CA PHE A 111 12.75 14.27 -0.40
C PHE A 111 12.01 15.60 -0.35
N THR A 112 11.33 15.99 -1.44
CA THR A 112 10.45 17.16 -1.44
C THR A 112 9.33 17.01 -0.42
N MET A 113 8.71 15.83 -0.33
CA MET A 113 7.67 15.56 0.69
C MET A 113 8.26 15.60 2.11
N ALA A 114 9.45 15.02 2.31
CA ALA A 114 10.15 15.07 3.60
C ALA A 114 10.49 16.51 4.02
N ASP A 115 10.98 17.33 3.09
CA ASP A 115 11.33 18.74 3.34
C ASP A 115 10.10 19.62 3.59
N LEU A 116 8.91 19.20 3.17
CA LEU A 116 7.63 19.79 3.56
C LEU A 116 7.20 19.45 4.99
N GLY A 117 7.91 18.52 5.67
CA GLY A 117 7.64 18.06 7.03
C GLY A 117 6.80 16.79 7.12
N PHE A 118 6.61 16.06 6.02
CA PHE A 118 5.94 14.77 6.05
C PHE A 118 6.96 13.66 6.29
N THR A 119 6.72 12.82 7.29
CA THR A 119 7.66 11.76 7.70
C THR A 119 7.24 10.36 7.26
N GLU A 120 5.95 10.13 7.03
CA GLU A 120 5.41 8.83 6.62
C GLU A 120 5.16 8.81 5.11
N LEU A 121 6.03 8.15 4.35
CA LEU A 121 6.12 8.26 2.91
C LEU A 121 5.96 6.93 2.21
N SER A 122 5.27 6.95 1.08
CA SER A 122 5.11 5.82 0.15
C SER A 122 5.15 6.33 -1.28
N MET A 123 5.87 5.61 -2.16
CA MET A 123 5.96 5.92 -3.57
C MET A 123 5.89 4.63 -4.37
N GLU A 124 4.85 4.50 -5.19
CA GLU A 124 4.57 3.30 -5.97
C GLU A 124 4.97 3.49 -7.43
N PRO A 125 5.46 2.43 -8.10
CA PRO A 125 5.53 2.45 -9.55
C PRO A 125 4.13 2.53 -10.15
N VAL A 126 3.98 3.24 -11.26
CA VAL A 126 2.71 3.27 -12.00
C VAL A 126 2.35 1.86 -12.49
N VAL A 127 1.06 1.56 -12.40
CA VAL A 127 0.47 0.37 -13.05
C VAL A 127 -0.21 0.86 -14.32
N SER A 128 0.37 0.56 -15.47
CA SER A 128 -0.12 0.99 -16.79
C SER A 128 0.00 -0.14 -17.79
N LYS A 129 -0.87 -0.10 -18.81
CA LYS A 129 -0.79 -1.02 -19.93
C LYS A 129 0.44 -0.70 -20.80
N PRO A 130 1.07 -1.68 -21.44
CA PRO A 130 2.16 -1.43 -22.37
C PRO A 130 1.78 -0.42 -23.46
N GLY A 131 2.67 0.55 -23.74
CA GLY A 131 2.43 1.62 -24.69
C GLY A 131 1.75 2.89 -24.13
N ASP A 132 1.35 2.88 -22.87
CA ASP A 132 0.96 4.11 -22.18
C ASP A 132 2.18 5.03 -22.01
N PRO A 133 2.07 6.35 -22.29
CA PRO A 133 3.19 7.29 -22.13
C PRO A 133 3.74 7.40 -20.71
N LEU A 134 3.00 6.97 -19.70
CA LEU A 134 3.43 6.95 -18.30
C LEU A 134 4.04 5.62 -17.89
N ALA A 135 3.86 4.55 -18.70
CA ALA A 135 4.35 3.22 -18.38
C ALA A 135 5.87 3.20 -18.23
N LEU A 136 6.36 2.51 -17.21
CA LEU A 136 7.77 2.25 -17.04
C LEU A 136 8.28 1.29 -18.13
N THR A 137 9.51 1.50 -18.58
CA THR A 137 10.19 0.70 -19.60
C THR A 137 11.43 0.02 -19.05
N GLU A 138 11.97 -0.96 -19.75
CA GLU A 138 13.23 -1.63 -19.39
C GLU A 138 14.41 -0.64 -19.28
N GLU A 139 14.38 0.44 -20.04
CA GLU A 139 15.42 1.48 -20.03
C GLU A 139 15.39 2.29 -18.71
N ASP A 140 14.25 2.34 -18.02
CA ASP A 140 14.10 3.05 -16.75
C ASP A 140 14.65 2.24 -15.57
N LEU A 141 14.73 0.93 -15.70
CA LEU A 141 15.03 0.02 -14.61
C LEU A 141 16.37 0.32 -13.91
N PRO A 142 17.49 0.52 -14.61
CA PRO A 142 18.77 0.84 -13.95
C PRO A 142 18.70 2.13 -13.13
N VAL A 143 18.04 3.16 -13.66
CA VAL A 143 17.87 4.45 -12.96
C VAL A 143 17.04 4.27 -11.69
N ILE A 144 15.92 3.56 -11.79
CA ILE A 144 15.03 3.32 -10.65
C ILE A 144 15.73 2.49 -9.56
N MET A 145 16.53 1.50 -9.93
CA MET A 145 17.31 0.71 -8.99
C MET A 145 18.33 1.58 -8.23
N GLU A 146 19.01 2.49 -8.91
CA GLU A 146 19.90 3.47 -8.29
C GLU A 146 19.14 4.40 -7.34
N GLN A 147 17.95 4.85 -7.73
CA GLN A 147 17.11 5.70 -6.86
C GLN A 147 16.73 4.99 -5.56
N TYR A 148 16.45 3.71 -5.57
CA TYR A 148 16.21 2.96 -4.32
C TYR A 148 17.43 2.95 -3.40
N GLU A 149 18.64 2.81 -3.94
CA GLU A 149 19.87 2.91 -3.15
C GLU A 149 20.10 4.31 -2.59
N ILE A 150 19.87 5.34 -3.40
CA ILE A 150 19.98 6.74 -2.97
C ILE A 150 19.00 7.00 -1.82
N LEU A 151 17.76 6.53 -1.95
CA LEU A 151 16.75 6.67 -0.89
C LEU A 151 17.20 6.01 0.41
N ALA A 152 17.66 4.76 0.35
CA ALA A 152 18.07 4.01 1.53
C ALA A 152 19.25 4.69 2.26
N LYS A 153 20.25 5.16 1.52
CA LYS A 153 21.39 5.89 2.07
C LYS A 153 20.97 7.24 2.70
N GLU A 154 20.09 7.95 2.03
CA GLU A 154 19.58 9.23 2.53
C GLU A 154 18.69 9.07 3.78
N MET A 155 17.92 7.99 3.87
CA MET A 155 17.16 7.68 5.07
C MET A 155 18.06 7.49 6.29
N LEU A 156 19.13 6.70 6.16
CA LEU A 156 20.12 6.52 7.23
C LEU A 156 20.77 7.84 7.61
N ARG A 157 21.22 8.64 6.64
CA ARG A 157 21.82 9.96 6.89
C ARG A 157 20.86 10.90 7.65
N ARG A 158 19.58 10.97 7.24
CA ARG A 158 18.57 11.80 7.93
C ARG A 158 18.32 11.30 9.36
N GLU A 159 18.32 10.00 9.57
CA GLU A 159 18.16 9.42 10.91
C GLU A 159 19.34 9.78 11.83
N GLU A 160 20.58 9.68 11.35
CA GLU A 160 21.78 10.13 12.07
C GLU A 160 21.73 11.61 12.44
N GLU A 161 21.13 12.46 11.58
CA GLU A 161 20.96 13.88 11.83
C GLU A 161 19.74 14.22 12.72
N GLY A 162 18.95 13.19 13.13
CA GLY A 162 17.77 13.38 13.99
C GLY A 162 16.50 13.82 13.23
N HIS A 163 16.45 13.62 11.92
CA HIS A 163 15.31 13.93 11.04
C HIS A 163 14.84 12.69 10.27
N PRO A 164 14.48 11.58 10.97
CA PRO A 164 14.12 10.33 10.32
C PRO A 164 12.86 10.46 9.45
N ILE A 165 12.81 9.69 8.40
CA ILE A 165 11.63 9.46 7.57
C ILE A 165 11.35 7.96 7.48
N THR A 166 10.08 7.60 7.42
CA THR A 166 9.64 6.23 7.16
C THR A 166 9.30 6.10 5.69
N PHE A 167 9.88 5.09 5.03
CA PHE A 167 9.46 4.70 3.70
C PHE A 167 8.76 3.34 3.76
N TYR A 168 7.46 3.31 3.51
CA TYR A 168 6.59 2.14 3.70
C TYR A 168 7.16 0.84 3.11
N HIS A 169 7.77 0.92 1.91
CA HIS A 169 8.29 -0.26 1.22
C HIS A 169 9.61 -0.79 1.78
N TYR A 170 10.24 -0.09 2.73
CA TYR A 170 11.44 -0.55 3.44
C TYR A 170 11.14 -1.03 4.85
N MET A 171 9.86 -0.99 5.25
CA MET A 171 9.43 -1.56 6.53
C MET A 171 9.38 -3.09 6.40
N ILE A 172 10.36 -3.76 6.96
CA ILE A 172 10.41 -5.22 7.01
C ILE A 172 10.68 -5.69 8.42
N ASP A 173 10.14 -6.85 8.76
CA ASP A 173 10.49 -7.58 9.96
C ASP A 173 11.26 -8.83 9.55
N LEU A 174 12.54 -8.90 9.93
CA LEU A 174 13.42 -10.03 9.65
C LEU A 174 13.34 -11.12 10.72
N THR A 175 12.67 -10.87 11.84
CA THR A 175 12.61 -11.78 12.99
C THR A 175 11.34 -12.59 13.02
N GLU A 176 10.19 -11.94 13.14
CA GLU A 176 8.88 -12.60 13.27
C GLU A 176 8.07 -12.47 11.97
N GLY A 177 7.82 -11.26 11.52
CA GLY A 177 7.03 -10.95 10.32
C GLY A 177 5.57 -11.41 10.41
N PRO A 178 4.78 -11.22 9.36
CA PRO A 178 3.42 -11.74 9.31
C PRO A 178 3.41 -13.28 9.25
N CYS A 179 2.27 -13.88 9.62
CA CYS A 179 2.13 -15.35 9.59
C CYS A 179 2.40 -15.91 8.18
N ILE A 180 2.78 -17.17 8.11
CA ILE A 180 3.18 -17.82 6.85
C ILE A 180 2.08 -17.76 5.78
N TYR A 181 0.80 -17.84 6.17
CA TYR A 181 -0.32 -17.73 5.26
C TYR A 181 -0.31 -16.38 4.52
N LYS A 182 -0.13 -15.27 5.23
CA LYS A 182 -0.03 -13.92 4.63
C LYS A 182 1.19 -13.77 3.73
N ARG A 183 2.31 -14.41 4.09
CA ARG A 183 3.52 -14.43 3.27
C ARG A 183 3.33 -15.21 1.96
N ILE A 184 2.41 -16.16 1.93
CA ILE A 184 2.09 -16.95 0.74
C ILE A 184 1.03 -16.27 -0.12
N SER A 185 -0.09 -15.86 0.50
CA SER A 185 -1.27 -15.35 -0.21
C SER A 185 -1.22 -13.86 -0.56
N GLY A 186 -0.33 -13.09 0.07
CA GLY A 186 -0.18 -11.67 -0.18
C GLY A 186 -1.39 -10.85 0.25
N CYS A 187 -1.89 -9.96 -0.63
CA CYS A 187 -2.97 -9.02 -0.31
C CYS A 187 -4.36 -9.65 -0.24
N GLY A 188 -4.52 -10.93 -0.60
CA GLY A 188 -5.80 -11.63 -0.57
C GLY A 188 -6.85 -11.10 -1.54
N SER A 189 -6.42 -10.50 -2.67
CA SER A 189 -7.36 -9.99 -3.68
C SER A 189 -8.34 -11.07 -4.15
N GLY A 190 -9.63 -10.70 -4.26
CA GLY A 190 -10.70 -11.60 -4.66
C GLY A 190 -11.22 -12.52 -3.55
N THR A 191 -10.52 -12.63 -2.43
CA THR A 191 -10.89 -13.52 -1.31
C THR A 191 -11.04 -12.76 0.00
N GLU A 192 -9.98 -12.20 0.54
CA GLU A 192 -9.98 -11.41 1.78
C GLU A 192 -10.14 -9.90 1.50
N TYR A 193 -9.75 -9.47 0.33
CA TYR A 193 -9.88 -8.10 -0.16
C TYR A 193 -10.72 -8.07 -1.42
N MET A 194 -11.70 -7.17 -1.48
CA MET A 194 -12.54 -6.91 -2.65
C MET A 194 -12.75 -5.40 -2.82
N ALA A 195 -12.89 -4.97 -4.07
CA ALA A 195 -13.36 -3.63 -4.39
C ALA A 195 -14.87 -3.64 -4.59
N VAL A 196 -15.54 -2.64 -4.05
CA VAL A 196 -16.98 -2.41 -4.24
C VAL A 196 -17.14 -1.14 -5.05
N THR A 197 -17.82 -1.22 -6.21
CA THR A 197 -18.12 -0.06 -7.05
C THR A 197 -19.23 0.80 -6.44
N PRO A 198 -19.41 2.07 -6.89
CA PRO A 198 -20.55 2.87 -6.46
C PRO A 198 -21.92 2.27 -6.79
N TRP A 199 -21.98 1.33 -7.71
CA TRP A 199 -23.19 0.61 -8.10
C TRP A 199 -23.37 -0.73 -7.39
N GLY A 200 -22.44 -1.07 -6.48
CA GLY A 200 -22.49 -2.28 -5.67
C GLY A 200 -21.87 -3.52 -6.29
N ASP A 201 -21.22 -3.40 -7.45
CA ASP A 201 -20.53 -4.55 -8.05
C ASP A 201 -19.25 -4.89 -7.27
N LEU A 202 -18.93 -6.18 -7.19
CA LEU A 202 -17.78 -6.73 -6.51
C LEU A 202 -16.69 -7.11 -7.52
N TYR A 203 -15.47 -6.62 -7.29
CA TYR A 203 -14.28 -6.99 -8.06
C TYR A 203 -13.17 -7.48 -7.14
N PRO A 204 -12.21 -8.31 -7.65
CA PRO A 204 -11.10 -8.83 -6.84
C PRO A 204 -10.26 -7.73 -6.19
N CYS A 205 -10.00 -6.64 -6.91
CA CYS A 205 -9.42 -5.40 -6.38
C CYS A 205 -9.76 -4.22 -7.29
N HIS A 206 -9.40 -3.01 -6.88
CA HIS A 206 -9.71 -1.78 -7.62
C HIS A 206 -9.10 -1.74 -9.03
N GLN A 207 -8.00 -2.48 -9.28
CA GLN A 207 -7.34 -2.55 -10.60
C GLN A 207 -8.15 -3.34 -11.63
N PHE A 208 -9.08 -4.18 -11.19
CA PHE A 208 -9.95 -4.96 -12.07
C PHE A 208 -11.32 -4.31 -12.30
N VAL A 209 -11.60 -3.16 -11.67
CA VAL A 209 -12.87 -2.45 -11.89
C VAL A 209 -12.99 -2.03 -13.35
N GLY A 210 -14.05 -2.51 -14.00
CA GLY A 210 -14.29 -2.28 -15.44
C GLY A 210 -13.78 -3.39 -16.36
N GLU A 211 -13.12 -4.41 -15.84
CA GLU A 211 -12.82 -5.65 -16.57
C GLU A 211 -13.99 -6.63 -16.32
N ASP A 212 -14.95 -6.70 -17.23
CA ASP A 212 -16.23 -7.40 -17.03
C ASP A 212 -16.07 -8.88 -16.65
N ASP A 213 -15.08 -9.56 -17.20
CA ASP A 213 -14.77 -10.98 -16.90
C ASP A 213 -14.33 -11.19 -15.44
N TYR A 214 -13.94 -10.12 -14.74
CA TYR A 214 -13.49 -10.15 -13.35
C TYR A 214 -14.55 -9.67 -12.36
N CYS A 215 -15.77 -9.37 -12.81
CA CYS A 215 -16.87 -9.09 -11.91
C CYS A 215 -17.22 -10.35 -11.10
N LEU A 216 -17.10 -10.28 -9.77
CA LEU A 216 -17.37 -11.41 -8.87
C LEU A 216 -18.84 -11.54 -8.50
N GLY A 217 -19.64 -10.48 -8.68
CA GLY A 217 -21.04 -10.41 -8.26
C GLY A 217 -21.37 -9.01 -7.75
N ASN A 218 -22.25 -8.91 -6.77
CA ASN A 218 -22.68 -7.63 -6.21
C ASN A 218 -23.01 -7.74 -4.71
N ILE A 219 -23.18 -6.60 -4.03
CA ILE A 219 -23.42 -6.55 -2.59
C ILE A 219 -24.76 -7.14 -2.16
N TRP A 220 -25.75 -7.27 -3.07
CA TRP A 220 -27.08 -7.81 -2.74
C TRP A 220 -27.12 -9.33 -2.85
N ASP A 221 -26.49 -9.87 -3.88
CA ASP A 221 -26.47 -11.32 -4.19
C ASP A 221 -25.20 -12.01 -3.69
N GLY A 222 -24.20 -11.25 -3.28
CA GLY A 222 -22.88 -11.75 -2.90
C GLY A 222 -22.05 -12.18 -4.12
N VAL A 223 -21.02 -12.97 -3.85
CA VAL A 223 -20.15 -13.52 -4.89
C VAL A 223 -20.91 -14.61 -5.65
N LYS A 224 -21.01 -14.46 -6.98
CA LYS A 224 -21.62 -15.42 -7.91
C LYS A 224 -20.60 -16.11 -8.80
N ASN A 225 -19.56 -15.39 -9.19
CA ASN A 225 -18.48 -15.91 -10.03
C ASN A 225 -17.43 -16.60 -9.12
N THR A 226 -17.80 -17.76 -8.61
CA THR A 226 -16.95 -18.56 -7.69
C THR A 226 -15.74 -19.14 -8.41
N GLU A 227 -15.81 -19.39 -9.72
CA GLU A 227 -14.69 -19.85 -10.52
C GLU A 227 -13.58 -18.80 -10.55
N LYS A 228 -13.95 -17.55 -10.82
CA LYS A 228 -12.99 -16.45 -10.82
C LYS A 228 -12.44 -16.19 -9.40
N GLN A 229 -13.27 -16.30 -8.36
CA GLN A 229 -12.79 -16.19 -6.99
C GLN A 229 -11.77 -17.29 -6.64
N GLU A 230 -11.97 -18.53 -7.10
CA GLU A 230 -11.05 -19.64 -6.88
C GLU A 230 -9.73 -19.45 -7.65
N GLU A 231 -9.79 -18.87 -8.84
CA GLU A 231 -8.58 -18.45 -9.59
C GLU A 231 -7.70 -17.50 -8.75
N PHE A 232 -8.31 -16.51 -8.07
CA PHE A 232 -7.59 -15.62 -7.17
C PHE A 232 -7.12 -16.31 -5.88
N ARG A 233 -7.88 -17.24 -5.32
CA ARG A 233 -7.47 -18.03 -4.15
C ARG A 233 -6.23 -18.86 -4.45
N SER A 234 -6.15 -19.39 -5.65
CA SER A 234 -5.02 -20.16 -6.14
C SER A 234 -3.80 -19.28 -6.48
N CYS A 235 -3.99 -17.95 -6.61
CA CYS A 235 -2.96 -17.01 -7.02
C CYS A 235 -2.04 -16.65 -5.84
N ASN A 236 -1.03 -17.48 -5.58
CA ASN A 236 -0.09 -17.33 -4.47
C ASN A 236 1.37 -17.54 -4.93
N ALA A 237 2.32 -17.39 -4.01
CA ALA A 237 3.74 -17.51 -4.33
C ALA A 237 4.15 -18.88 -4.91
N TYR A 238 3.45 -19.96 -4.55
CA TYR A 238 3.75 -21.31 -5.02
C TYR A 238 3.02 -21.68 -6.32
N ALA A 239 2.02 -20.89 -6.72
CA ALA A 239 1.34 -21.07 -8.00
C ALA A 239 2.18 -20.64 -9.21
N ARG A 240 3.32 -20.00 -8.96
CA ARG A 240 4.23 -19.46 -9.97
C ARG A 240 5.55 -20.22 -9.95
N PRO A 241 5.87 -21.04 -10.98
CA PRO A 241 7.11 -21.83 -11.01
C PRO A 241 8.37 -20.98 -10.82
N ASP A 242 8.42 -19.77 -11.40
CA ASP A 242 9.57 -18.87 -11.33
C ASP A 242 9.80 -18.32 -9.90
N CYS A 243 8.79 -18.39 -9.03
CA CYS A 243 8.93 -18.01 -7.63
C CYS A 243 9.58 -19.10 -6.76
N ASN A 244 9.66 -20.34 -7.22
CA ASN A 244 10.13 -21.46 -6.38
C ASN A 244 11.54 -21.23 -5.83
N ASP A 245 12.45 -20.73 -6.66
CA ASP A 245 13.85 -20.48 -6.32
C ASP A 245 14.14 -19.01 -5.97
N CYS A 246 13.08 -18.16 -5.92
CA CYS A 246 13.25 -16.76 -5.56
C CYS A 246 13.45 -16.58 -4.05
N TRP A 247 14.58 -16.01 -3.66
CA TRP A 247 14.90 -15.72 -2.26
C TRP A 247 13.91 -14.76 -1.57
N ALA A 248 13.29 -13.86 -2.35
CA ALA A 248 12.35 -12.85 -1.85
C ALA A 248 10.89 -13.31 -1.81
N LYS A 249 10.57 -14.55 -2.21
CA LYS A 249 9.20 -15.01 -2.42
C LYS A 249 8.27 -14.84 -1.22
N LEU A 250 8.78 -15.07 0.00
CA LEU A 250 7.97 -14.95 1.23
C LEU A 250 7.81 -13.50 1.74
N TYR A 251 8.49 -12.56 1.12
CA TYR A 251 8.26 -11.11 1.32
C TYR A 251 7.39 -10.54 0.21
N CYS A 252 7.57 -11.04 -1.03
CA CYS A 252 6.83 -10.63 -2.21
C CYS A 252 5.44 -11.27 -2.33
N SER A 253 5.26 -12.46 -1.75
CA SER A 253 4.01 -13.25 -1.83
C SER A 253 3.56 -13.55 -3.27
N GLY A 254 4.51 -13.64 -4.22
CA GLY A 254 4.23 -13.89 -5.63
C GLY A 254 3.89 -12.65 -6.46
N GLY A 255 3.93 -11.46 -5.90
CA GLY A 255 3.68 -10.20 -6.61
C GLY A 255 2.20 -9.84 -6.75
N CYS A 256 1.93 -8.82 -7.56
CA CYS A 256 0.59 -8.28 -7.78
C CYS A 256 -0.12 -9.03 -8.91
N ALA A 257 -1.31 -9.59 -8.64
CA ALA A 257 -2.13 -10.28 -9.63
C ALA A 257 -2.56 -9.36 -10.80
N ALA A 258 -2.82 -8.07 -10.52
CA ALA A 258 -3.18 -7.11 -11.56
C ALA A 258 -2.00 -6.79 -12.48
N ASN A 259 -0.79 -6.60 -11.93
CA ASN A 259 0.41 -6.41 -12.74
C ASN A 259 0.70 -7.65 -13.61
N ALA A 260 0.56 -8.84 -13.02
CA ALA A 260 0.71 -10.10 -13.76
C ALA A 260 -0.29 -10.18 -14.93
N PHE A 261 -1.56 -9.87 -14.67
CA PHE A 261 -2.62 -9.85 -15.68
C PHE A 261 -2.32 -8.85 -16.81
N HIS A 262 -1.95 -7.60 -16.47
CA HIS A 262 -1.65 -6.59 -17.50
C HIS A 262 -0.42 -6.93 -18.34
N ALA A 263 0.56 -7.61 -17.75
CA ALA A 263 1.79 -8.01 -18.44
C ALA A 263 1.64 -9.28 -19.29
N THR A 264 0.83 -10.25 -18.84
CA THR A 264 0.81 -11.60 -19.41
C THR A 264 -0.56 -12.10 -19.84
N GLY A 265 -1.64 -11.39 -19.51
CA GLY A 265 -3.03 -11.84 -19.69
C GLY A 265 -3.50 -12.83 -18.63
N SER A 266 -2.69 -13.16 -17.61
CA SER A 266 -3.03 -14.12 -16.55
C SER A 266 -2.70 -13.57 -15.17
N VAL A 267 -3.59 -13.77 -14.20
CA VAL A 267 -3.35 -13.37 -12.80
C VAL A 267 -2.25 -14.19 -12.13
N THR A 268 -1.95 -15.39 -12.63
CA THR A 268 -0.87 -16.25 -12.18
C THR A 268 0.43 -16.07 -12.99
N GLY A 269 0.44 -15.18 -13.96
CA GLY A 269 1.63 -14.83 -14.72
C GLY A 269 2.72 -14.15 -13.88
N ILE A 270 3.87 -13.90 -14.50
CA ILE A 270 4.99 -13.19 -13.86
C ILE A 270 5.16 -11.83 -14.54
N TYR A 271 5.23 -10.78 -13.74
CA TYR A 271 5.67 -9.45 -14.15
C TYR A 271 7.13 -9.27 -13.76
N GLU A 272 8.06 -9.68 -14.62
CA GLU A 272 9.51 -9.72 -14.35
C GLU A 272 10.06 -8.38 -13.90
N TYR A 273 9.65 -7.29 -14.55
CA TYR A 273 10.01 -5.92 -14.16
C TYR A 273 9.68 -5.64 -12.68
N GLY A 274 8.48 -6.03 -12.24
CA GLY A 274 8.07 -5.92 -10.84
C GLY A 274 8.90 -6.80 -9.91
N CYS A 275 9.37 -7.95 -10.37
CA CYS A 275 10.28 -8.83 -9.61
C CYS A 275 11.63 -8.15 -9.34
N GLU A 276 12.19 -7.49 -10.36
CA GLU A 276 13.45 -6.75 -10.22
C GLU A 276 13.32 -5.60 -9.21
N LEU A 277 12.27 -4.78 -9.38
CA LEU A 277 11.99 -3.68 -8.44
C LEU A 277 11.80 -4.18 -7.01
N PHE A 278 11.07 -5.28 -6.84
CA PHE A 278 10.82 -5.82 -5.51
C PHE A 278 12.08 -6.34 -4.84
N ARG A 279 12.90 -7.11 -5.56
CA ARG A 279 14.18 -7.62 -5.04
C ARG A 279 15.08 -6.45 -4.62
N LYS A 280 15.19 -5.41 -5.45
CA LYS A 280 15.98 -4.22 -5.13
C LYS A 280 15.49 -3.50 -3.88
N ARG A 281 14.18 -3.33 -3.73
CA ARG A 281 13.59 -2.77 -2.50
C ARG A 281 13.93 -3.59 -1.26
N MET A 282 13.86 -4.92 -1.37
CA MET A 282 14.22 -5.82 -0.27
C MET A 282 15.70 -5.74 0.09
N GLU A 283 16.60 -5.68 -0.90
CA GLU A 283 18.04 -5.48 -0.66
C GLU A 283 18.29 -4.19 0.13
N CYS A 284 17.66 -3.08 -0.27
CA CYS A 284 17.78 -1.80 0.41
C CYS A 284 17.22 -1.84 1.84
N ALA A 285 16.06 -2.49 2.03
CA ALA A 285 15.46 -2.67 3.35
C ALA A 285 16.34 -3.49 4.28
N ILE A 286 16.92 -4.59 3.78
CA ILE A 286 17.88 -5.43 4.53
C ILE A 286 19.12 -4.60 4.87
N MET A 287 19.65 -3.81 3.96
CA MET A 287 20.81 -2.95 4.19
C MET A 287 20.55 -1.96 5.35
N ILE A 288 19.37 -1.32 5.39
CA ILE A 288 18.98 -0.44 6.50
C ILE A 288 18.96 -1.22 7.83
N GLN A 289 18.35 -2.41 7.88
CA GLN A 289 18.27 -3.21 9.09
C GLN A 289 19.68 -3.67 9.55
N VAL A 290 20.56 -3.99 8.62
CA VAL A 290 21.97 -4.34 8.93
C VAL A 290 22.70 -3.12 9.51
N ALA A 291 22.52 -1.93 8.95
CA ALA A 291 23.11 -0.70 9.47
C ALA A 291 22.65 -0.41 10.91
N HIS A 292 21.35 -0.49 11.17
CA HIS A 292 20.76 -0.32 12.50
C HIS A 292 21.34 -1.32 13.53
N ASN A 293 21.50 -2.59 13.13
CA ASN A 293 22.05 -3.62 14.02
C ASN A 293 23.55 -3.50 14.24
N ALA A 294 24.28 -3.03 13.23
CA ALA A 294 25.75 -2.86 13.31
C ALA A 294 26.15 -1.61 14.12
N HIS A 295 25.34 -0.57 14.07
CA HIS A 295 25.61 0.74 14.65
C HIS A 295 24.43 1.29 15.46
N PRO A 296 23.92 0.56 16.47
CA PRO A 296 22.74 0.97 17.23
C PRO A 296 22.93 2.31 17.96
N GLU A 297 24.18 2.72 18.17
CA GLU A 297 24.51 4.01 18.77
C GLU A 297 24.23 5.21 17.84
N LEU A 298 24.25 5.01 16.53
CA LEU A 298 23.96 6.04 15.52
C LEU A 298 22.47 6.16 15.24
N TYR A 299 21.76 5.03 15.27
CA TYR A 299 20.36 4.94 14.92
C TYR A 299 19.55 4.73 16.20
N LYS A 300 19.29 5.84 16.93
CA LYS A 300 18.41 5.81 18.10
C LYS A 300 16.99 5.48 17.62
N LYS A 301 16.42 4.40 18.13
CA LYS A 301 14.97 4.23 18.09
C LYS A 301 14.40 5.49 18.71
N ALA A 302 13.54 6.20 17.99
CA ALA A 302 12.68 7.21 18.60
C ALA A 302 12.05 6.51 19.81
N ASP A 303 12.20 7.12 20.99
CA ASP A 303 11.82 6.53 22.28
C ASP A 303 10.58 5.66 22.13
N GLU A 304 10.62 4.49 22.77
CA GLU A 304 9.46 3.64 23.03
C GLU A 304 8.47 4.37 23.95
N THR A 305 8.01 5.54 23.51
CA THR A 305 6.77 6.11 24.01
C THR A 305 5.67 5.37 23.28
N GLU A 306 5.20 4.30 23.95
CA GLU A 306 3.88 3.69 23.80
C GLU A 306 3.23 3.99 22.44
N ASN A 307 3.65 3.32 21.40
CA ASN A 307 2.88 3.30 20.19
C ASN A 307 2.37 1.87 19.98
N ASP A 308 1.19 1.62 20.53
CA ASP A 308 0.28 0.51 20.26
C ASP A 308 -0.19 0.49 18.77
N SER A 309 0.72 0.81 17.86
CA SER A 309 0.56 0.57 16.43
C SER A 309 1.36 -0.64 15.96
N LYS A 310 1.81 -1.48 16.90
CA LYS A 310 1.98 -2.89 16.55
C LYS A 310 0.63 -3.33 16.00
N VAL A 311 0.61 -3.74 14.76
CA VAL A 311 -0.42 -4.64 14.27
C VAL A 311 -0.26 -5.89 15.14
N ASN A 312 -0.80 -5.80 16.35
CA ASN A 312 -1.01 -6.96 17.15
C ASN A 312 -2.02 -7.80 16.36
N CYS A 313 -1.53 -8.87 15.82
CA CYS A 313 -2.30 -10.08 15.62
C CYS A 313 -2.64 -10.62 17.02
N ASP A 314 -3.05 -9.73 17.91
CA ASP A 314 -3.47 -10.03 19.28
C ASP A 314 -4.98 -10.24 19.27
N THR A 315 -5.36 -11.33 18.69
CA THR A 315 -6.38 -12.18 19.25
C THR A 315 -6.05 -13.58 18.81
N GLU A 316 -5.71 -14.43 19.75
CA GLU A 316 -5.73 -15.89 19.63
C GLU A 316 -7.04 -16.43 19.02
N SER A 317 -8.04 -15.58 18.81
CA SER A 317 -9.32 -15.88 18.19
C SER A 317 -9.32 -15.91 16.64
N ASP A 318 -8.32 -15.36 15.96
CA ASP A 318 -8.24 -15.43 14.49
C ASP A 318 -7.38 -16.62 14.01
N CYS A 319 -6.74 -17.34 14.94
CA CYS A 319 -6.01 -18.56 14.65
C CYS A 319 -6.85 -19.84 14.79
N ASP A 320 -8.05 -19.75 15.36
CA ASP A 320 -8.94 -20.92 15.56
C ASP A 320 -9.50 -21.49 14.25
N THR A 321 -9.39 -20.78 13.13
CA THR A 321 -9.72 -21.34 11.81
C THR A 321 -8.62 -22.21 11.21
N CYS A 322 -7.44 -22.25 11.82
CA CYS A 322 -6.34 -23.14 11.41
C CYS A 322 -6.37 -24.51 12.12
N SER A 323 -7.24 -24.70 13.13
CA SER A 323 -7.23 -25.92 13.94
C SER A 323 -8.13 -27.06 13.46
N ASP A 324 -9.03 -26.85 12.48
CA ASP A 324 -10.04 -27.82 12.12
C ASP A 324 -10.00 -28.37 10.68
N SER A 325 -8.88 -28.25 9.98
CA SER A 325 -8.72 -28.99 8.73
C SER A 325 -7.65 -30.08 8.85
N GLU A 326 -8.08 -31.33 8.92
CA GLU A 326 -7.23 -32.53 8.83
C GLU A 326 -6.38 -32.59 7.53
N GLU A 327 -6.60 -31.69 6.59
CA GLU A 327 -5.87 -31.61 5.31
C GLU A 327 -4.48 -30.98 5.42
N LEU A 328 -4.18 -30.20 6.47
CA LEU A 328 -2.87 -29.55 6.65
C LEU A 328 -1.80 -30.43 7.35
N ARG A 329 -2.13 -31.66 7.72
CA ARG A 329 -1.18 -32.63 8.31
C ARG A 329 -0.43 -33.48 7.28
N ARG A 330 -0.55 -33.17 6.00
CA ARG A 330 0.09 -33.94 4.90
C ARG A 330 1.02 -33.09 4.02
N CYS A 331 1.49 -31.93 4.49
CA CYS A 331 2.59 -31.21 3.86
C CYS A 331 3.82 -31.22 4.76
#